data_75698a9ceb81b2226f624922d0db0be5
#
_entry.id   75698a9ceb81b2226f624922d0db0be5
#
_cell.length_a   1.000
_cell.length_b   1.000
_cell.length_c   1.000
_cell.angle_alpha   90.00
_cell.angle_beta   90.00
_cell.angle_gamma   90.00
#
_symmetry.space_group_name_H-M   'P 1'
#
loop_
_entity.id
_entity.type
_entity.pdbx_description
1 polymer ?
#
loop_
_entity_poly.entity_id
_entity_poly.type
_entity_poly.pdbx_seq_one_letter_code
_entity_poly.pdbx_strand_id
1 'polypeptide(L)'
;MTHQVFINEIVKANFNLRQPKSERPTNIYLIVRINQKQAKLSTGVKVYPEHWNIKKQEAYISCRLTESDNINNTITNKKLLELRSQFEEFKRYLCDNPSELKNCWDLLRKYIYKNNMQRTNKINAIHWLRDIIANDKTIKTSGEHKRGSTMETYLIVLKDFQTFLKEKGQDTISFDDINLALIKEYETYLFNKKVKGERTTATSTVGNKCVQLIGIIKRAEPYNLIDIHEAKLDKYSKPKSRQGDENEIYLNEEEISKIYSLKLPYKEGVARDVFILQCWTGQRFSDIKSLNEGIVKETSSGKVLEIVQLKKTRRVTIPLFPIALEILKKYDFNLPEITENTMLRYLKKIGLKAGLTEEHIVTEDRGGKVTNSIKQRWELIGTHTARRSYISNMLKRGYDSHLLMKITGHTTEEAFKRYIKVRSEDVASFILKTEADRAKNKISQETSLQSNIPINSNQVLKVIKKGIEEGLKPLNKELSDIKEVYGLSMLVDSLLWWFL
;
A
#
# COMPACT_ATOMS: atom_id res chain seq x y z
N MET A 1 52.42 -31.38 14.10
CA MET A 1 50.96 -31.68 14.00
C MET A 1 50.68 -32.22 12.62
N THR A 2 49.99 -33.34 12.52
CA THR A 2 49.54 -33.86 11.23
C THR A 2 48.50 -32.89 10.62
N HIS A 3 48.45 -32.75 9.31
CA HIS A 3 47.49 -31.87 8.60
C HIS A 3 46.04 -32.09 9.08
N GLN A 4 45.72 -33.30 9.46
CA GLN A 4 44.40 -33.68 9.95
C GLN A 4 44.05 -33.02 11.31
N VAL A 5 45.03 -32.91 12.23
CA VAL A 5 44.83 -32.23 13.52
C VAL A 5 44.63 -30.75 13.30
N PHE A 6 45.43 -30.12 12.45
CA PHE A 6 45.33 -28.72 12.11
C PHE A 6 43.97 -28.36 11.49
N ILE A 7 43.49 -29.09 10.48
CA ILE A 7 42.21 -28.85 9.83
C ILE A 7 41.06 -29.03 10.83
N ASN A 8 41.10 -30.03 11.72
CA ASN A 8 40.05 -30.24 12.73
C ASN A 8 39.97 -29.11 13.75
N GLU A 9 41.04 -28.40 14.03
CA GLU A 9 41.07 -27.24 14.91
C GLU A 9 40.43 -26.00 14.27
N ILE A 10 40.75 -25.74 12.99
CA ILE A 10 40.37 -24.51 12.29
C ILE A 10 39.03 -24.59 11.56
N VAL A 11 38.53 -25.82 11.23
CA VAL A 11 37.26 -26.05 10.48
C VAL A 11 36.24 -26.67 11.39
N LYS A 12 35.23 -25.89 11.81
CA LYS A 12 34.16 -26.31 12.70
C LYS A 12 32.79 -25.97 12.12
N ALA A 13 31.78 -26.81 12.40
CA ALA A 13 30.41 -26.55 12.00
C ALA A 13 29.42 -26.90 13.12
N ASN A 14 28.35 -26.09 13.20
CA ASN A 14 27.27 -26.28 14.15
C ASN A 14 25.93 -25.94 13.51
N PHE A 15 24.86 -26.62 13.90
CA PHE A 15 23.50 -26.24 13.54
C PHE A 15 22.89 -25.28 14.57
N ASN A 16 22.35 -24.16 14.10
CA ASN A 16 21.71 -23.17 14.95
C ASN A 16 20.34 -22.77 14.40
N LEU A 17 19.40 -22.51 15.31
CA LEU A 17 18.10 -21.96 14.95
C LEU A 17 18.22 -20.48 14.54
N ARG A 18 17.42 -20.07 13.55
CA ARG A 18 17.32 -18.65 13.16
C ARG A 18 16.71 -17.79 14.26
N GLN A 19 15.66 -18.30 14.87
CA GLN A 19 14.87 -17.61 15.91
C GLN A 19 14.61 -18.57 17.07
N PRO A 20 15.55 -18.70 18.03
CA PRO A 20 15.43 -19.68 19.12
C PRO A 20 14.26 -19.43 20.08
N LYS A 21 13.68 -18.23 20.07
CA LYS A 21 12.55 -17.82 20.95
C LYS A 21 11.22 -17.74 20.19
N SER A 22 11.14 -18.25 18.96
CA SER A 22 9.92 -18.20 18.16
C SER A 22 8.92 -19.28 18.62
N GLU A 23 7.65 -18.94 18.67
CA GLU A 23 6.55 -19.90 18.87
C GLU A 23 6.17 -20.65 17.58
N ARG A 24 6.79 -20.30 16.44
CA ARG A 24 6.56 -20.91 15.13
C ARG A 24 7.80 -21.66 14.67
N PRO A 25 7.64 -22.65 13.75
CA PRO A 25 8.79 -23.36 13.18
C PRO A 25 9.80 -22.39 12.58
N THR A 26 11.05 -22.48 13.00
CA THR A 26 12.15 -21.63 12.56
C THR A 26 13.15 -22.39 11.71
N ASN A 27 13.81 -21.70 10.77
CA ASN A 27 14.84 -22.29 9.93
C ASN A 27 16.06 -22.70 10.76
N ILE A 28 16.66 -23.84 10.40
CA ILE A 28 17.94 -24.30 10.93
C ILE A 28 19.03 -23.84 9.94
N TYR A 29 20.14 -23.34 10.46
CA TYR A 29 21.31 -22.96 9.68
C TYR A 29 22.51 -23.83 10.07
N LEU A 30 23.29 -24.23 9.08
CA LEU A 30 24.64 -24.75 9.27
C LEU A 30 25.60 -23.58 9.34
N ILE A 31 26.20 -23.37 10.51
CA ILE A 31 27.19 -22.33 10.75
C ILE A 31 28.57 -22.96 10.68
N VAL A 32 29.32 -22.62 9.64
CA VAL A 32 30.67 -23.12 9.43
C VAL A 32 31.67 -22.02 9.77
N ARG A 33 32.68 -22.38 10.56
CA ARG A 33 33.80 -21.50 10.91
C ARG A 33 35.07 -22.09 10.34
N ILE A 34 35.82 -21.29 9.57
CA ILE A 34 37.10 -21.64 8.99
C ILE A 34 38.07 -20.51 9.28
N ASN A 35 39.14 -20.77 10.04
CA ASN A 35 40.19 -19.83 10.32
C ASN A 35 39.65 -18.42 10.75
N GLN A 36 38.82 -18.38 11.80
CA GLN A 36 38.15 -17.21 12.38
C GLN A 36 37.07 -16.54 11.47
N LYS A 37 36.94 -16.90 10.21
CA LYS A 37 35.86 -16.47 9.35
C LYS A 37 34.65 -17.40 9.51
N GLN A 38 33.43 -16.86 9.35
CA GLN A 38 32.19 -17.61 9.50
C GLN A 38 31.31 -17.46 8.28
N ALA A 39 30.73 -18.58 7.85
CA ALA A 39 29.63 -18.62 6.88
C ALA A 39 28.38 -19.24 7.50
N LYS A 40 27.23 -18.79 7.06
CA LYS A 40 25.91 -19.25 7.48
C LYS A 40 25.18 -19.82 6.26
N LEU A 41 24.97 -21.14 6.25
CA LEU A 41 24.36 -21.87 5.15
C LEU A 41 22.94 -22.33 5.54
N SER A 42 21.98 -22.16 4.65
CA SER A 42 20.61 -22.65 4.88
C SER A 42 20.58 -24.18 4.77
N THR A 43 19.94 -24.85 5.74
CA THR A 43 19.72 -26.30 5.68
C THR A 43 18.46 -26.67 4.90
N GLY A 44 17.59 -25.69 4.63
CA GLY A 44 16.29 -25.91 3.97
C GLY A 44 15.23 -26.55 4.85
N VAL A 45 15.51 -26.84 6.12
CA VAL A 45 14.54 -27.44 7.06
C VAL A 45 14.20 -26.51 8.22
N LYS A 46 13.02 -26.71 8.79
CA LYS A 46 12.48 -25.94 9.91
C LYS A 46 12.14 -26.87 11.06
N VAL A 47 12.21 -26.34 12.28
CA VAL A 47 11.81 -27.04 13.50
C VAL A 47 11.17 -26.05 14.48
N TYR A 48 10.25 -26.52 15.32
CA TYR A 48 9.80 -25.74 16.47
C TYR A 48 10.98 -25.59 17.47
N PRO A 49 11.26 -24.40 18.01
CA PRO A 49 12.37 -24.22 18.96
C PRO A 49 12.29 -25.12 20.18
N GLU A 50 11.10 -25.44 20.66
CA GLU A 50 10.85 -26.38 21.75
C GLU A 50 11.20 -27.84 21.43
N HIS A 51 11.18 -28.20 20.14
CA HIS A 51 11.58 -29.51 19.65
C HIS A 51 13.08 -29.60 19.34
N TRP A 52 13.88 -28.56 19.62
CA TRP A 52 15.29 -28.51 19.26
C TRP A 52 16.23 -28.87 20.42
N ASN A 53 17.05 -29.89 20.23
CA ASN A 53 18.12 -30.26 21.18
C ASN A 53 19.42 -29.49 20.82
N ILE A 54 19.73 -28.45 21.59
CA ILE A 54 20.92 -27.64 21.34
C ILE A 54 22.22 -28.43 21.50
N LYS A 55 22.29 -29.37 22.44
CA LYS A 55 23.50 -30.15 22.68
C LYS A 55 23.77 -31.18 21.60
N LYS A 56 22.75 -31.91 21.17
CA LYS A 56 22.83 -32.91 20.09
C LYS A 56 22.73 -32.28 18.70
N GLN A 57 22.20 -31.07 18.61
CA GLN A 57 21.92 -30.35 17.35
C GLN A 57 21.04 -31.18 16.43
N GLU A 58 19.93 -31.67 16.96
CA GLU A 58 18.91 -32.46 16.28
C GLU A 58 17.52 -32.19 16.88
N ALA A 59 16.48 -32.50 16.13
CA ALA A 59 15.12 -32.38 16.59
C ALA A 59 14.72 -33.56 17.49
N TYR A 60 13.98 -33.30 18.56
CA TYR A 60 13.48 -34.34 19.45
C TYR A 60 12.49 -35.25 18.72
N ILE A 61 12.60 -36.57 18.98
CA ILE A 61 11.62 -37.58 18.64
C ILE A 61 11.18 -38.22 19.96
N SER A 62 9.88 -38.12 20.27
CA SER A 62 9.37 -38.53 21.58
C SER A 62 7.89 -38.96 21.48
N CYS A 63 7.48 -39.88 22.32
CA CYS A 63 6.06 -40.24 22.46
C CYS A 63 5.17 -39.13 23.03
N ARG A 64 5.76 -38.02 23.49
CA ARG A 64 5.05 -36.83 23.96
C ARG A 64 4.69 -35.86 22.83
N LEU A 65 5.27 -36.02 21.64
CA LEU A 65 4.99 -35.22 20.46
C LEU A 65 3.88 -35.89 19.63
N THR A 66 3.20 -35.08 18.80
CA THR A 66 2.23 -35.62 17.84
C THR A 66 2.93 -36.51 16.81
N GLU A 67 2.20 -37.41 16.18
CA GLU A 67 2.73 -38.23 15.09
C GLU A 67 3.28 -37.37 13.94
N SER A 68 2.57 -36.31 13.57
CA SER A 68 3.00 -35.35 12.55
C SER A 68 4.31 -34.68 12.92
N ASP A 69 4.48 -34.24 14.16
CA ASP A 69 5.72 -33.61 14.63
C ASP A 69 6.89 -34.59 14.61
N ASN A 70 6.67 -35.82 15.03
CA ASN A 70 7.70 -36.87 14.98
C ASN A 70 8.14 -37.18 13.55
N ILE A 71 7.19 -37.26 12.59
CA ILE A 71 7.50 -37.43 11.17
C ILE A 71 8.33 -36.24 10.66
N ASN A 72 7.90 -34.99 10.92
CA ASN A 72 8.62 -33.77 10.49
C ASN A 72 10.03 -33.70 11.12
N ASN A 73 10.15 -34.04 12.41
CA ASN A 73 11.43 -34.06 13.11
C ASN A 73 12.37 -35.14 12.57
N THR A 74 11.81 -36.30 12.20
CA THR A 74 12.57 -37.38 11.57
C THR A 74 13.12 -36.98 10.20
N ILE A 75 12.31 -36.32 9.36
CA ILE A 75 12.72 -35.77 8.06
C ILE A 75 13.82 -34.73 8.26
N THR A 76 13.62 -33.85 9.24
CA THR A 76 14.60 -32.82 9.60
C THR A 76 15.93 -33.44 10.01
N ASN A 77 15.92 -34.41 10.93
CA ASN A 77 17.13 -35.08 11.38
C ASN A 77 17.86 -35.83 10.27
N LYS A 78 17.11 -36.49 9.37
CA LYS A 78 17.70 -37.13 8.18
C LYS A 78 18.47 -36.13 7.33
N LYS A 79 17.88 -34.94 7.09
CA LYS A 79 18.52 -33.89 6.32
C LYS A 79 19.78 -33.32 7.02
N LEU A 80 19.71 -33.14 8.34
CA LEU A 80 20.87 -32.70 9.12
C LEU A 80 22.01 -33.72 9.10
N LEU A 81 21.67 -35.01 9.14
CA LEU A 81 22.66 -36.09 9.03
C LEU A 81 23.37 -36.09 7.65
N GLU A 82 22.61 -35.90 6.56
CA GLU A 82 23.17 -35.76 5.22
C GLU A 82 24.17 -34.58 5.15
N LEU A 83 23.80 -33.43 5.71
CA LEU A 83 24.66 -32.23 5.72
C LEU A 83 25.92 -32.43 6.59
N ARG A 84 25.81 -33.16 7.70
CA ARG A 84 26.98 -33.55 8.51
C ARG A 84 27.95 -34.43 7.70
N SER A 85 27.41 -35.44 7.01
CA SER A 85 28.24 -36.32 6.17
C SER A 85 28.96 -35.54 5.07
N GLN A 86 28.25 -34.65 4.38
CA GLN A 86 28.86 -33.78 3.34
C GLN A 86 29.91 -32.84 3.90
N PHE A 87 29.70 -32.30 5.10
CA PHE A 87 30.69 -31.46 5.77
C PHE A 87 31.95 -32.27 6.17
N GLU A 88 31.80 -33.50 6.64
CA GLU A 88 32.93 -34.38 6.97
C GLU A 88 33.69 -34.82 5.71
N GLU A 89 33.02 -35.03 4.55
CA GLU A 89 33.67 -35.24 3.27
C GLU A 89 34.50 -34.02 2.85
N PHE A 90 33.95 -32.81 2.99
CA PHE A 90 34.65 -31.56 2.73
C PHE A 90 35.90 -31.42 3.62
N LYS A 91 35.79 -31.74 4.93
CA LYS A 91 36.94 -31.70 5.85
C LYS A 91 38.05 -32.68 5.41
N ARG A 92 37.66 -33.91 5.08
CA ARG A 92 38.62 -34.92 4.58
C ARG A 92 39.33 -34.42 3.33
N TYR A 93 38.61 -33.88 2.37
CA TYR A 93 39.18 -33.30 1.17
C TYR A 93 40.23 -32.20 1.47
N LEU A 94 39.93 -31.30 2.42
CA LEU A 94 40.87 -30.25 2.85
C LEU A 94 42.09 -30.83 3.57
N CYS A 95 41.97 -31.95 4.26
CA CYS A 95 43.09 -32.65 4.86
C CYS A 95 44.06 -33.20 3.79
N ASP A 96 43.47 -33.71 2.70
CA ASP A 96 44.24 -34.28 1.57
C ASP A 96 44.78 -33.18 0.63
N ASN A 97 44.13 -32.00 0.62
CA ASN A 97 44.47 -30.88 -0.27
C ASN A 97 44.57 -29.54 0.51
N PRO A 98 45.62 -29.34 1.36
CA PRO A 98 45.75 -28.15 2.20
C PRO A 98 45.88 -26.82 1.44
N SER A 99 46.36 -26.84 0.20
CA SER A 99 46.49 -25.69 -0.70
C SER A 99 45.12 -25.06 -1.05
N GLU A 100 44.03 -25.85 -1.04
CA GLU A 100 42.68 -25.43 -1.33
C GLU A 100 42.00 -24.65 -0.17
N LEU A 101 42.69 -24.51 0.96
CA LEU A 101 42.21 -23.70 2.09
C LEU A 101 41.93 -22.23 1.68
N LYS A 102 42.62 -21.74 0.66
CA LYS A 102 42.41 -20.40 0.10
C LYS A 102 41.06 -20.25 -0.59
N ASN A 103 40.53 -21.33 -1.20
CA ASN A 103 39.27 -21.38 -1.93
C ASN A 103 38.19 -22.18 -1.17
N CYS A 104 38.39 -22.38 0.14
CA CYS A 104 37.58 -23.28 0.95
C CYS A 104 36.08 -22.94 0.98
N TRP A 105 35.70 -21.68 0.83
CA TRP A 105 34.29 -21.28 0.88
C TRP A 105 33.50 -21.73 -0.36
N ASP A 106 34.06 -21.62 -1.54
CA ASP A 106 33.43 -22.08 -2.78
C ASP A 106 33.40 -23.60 -2.84
N LEU A 107 34.45 -24.22 -2.33
CA LEU A 107 34.53 -25.66 -2.19
C LEU A 107 33.49 -26.19 -1.19
N LEU A 108 33.36 -25.57 -0.02
CA LEU A 108 32.34 -25.91 0.99
C LEU A 108 30.94 -25.90 0.39
N ARG A 109 30.63 -24.87 -0.39
CA ARG A 109 29.33 -24.77 -1.08
C ARG A 109 29.11 -25.92 -2.04
N LYS A 110 30.11 -26.28 -2.83
CA LYS A 110 30.05 -27.43 -3.73
C LYS A 110 29.75 -28.73 -2.98
N TYR A 111 30.36 -28.94 -1.82
CA TYR A 111 30.11 -30.14 -1.00
C TYR A 111 28.73 -30.16 -0.35
N ILE A 112 28.36 -29.08 0.30
CA ILE A 112 27.06 -28.98 1.03
C ILE A 112 25.86 -29.02 0.09
N TYR A 113 26.00 -28.46 -1.13
CA TYR A 113 24.92 -28.41 -2.11
C TYR A 113 25.14 -29.37 -3.30
N LYS A 114 26.09 -30.31 -3.19
CA LYS A 114 26.50 -31.26 -4.24
C LYS A 114 25.31 -31.92 -4.96
N ASN A 115 24.31 -32.37 -4.23
CA ASN A 115 23.10 -32.99 -4.79
C ASN A 115 22.14 -31.98 -5.44
N ASN A 116 22.16 -30.72 -4.99
CA ASN A 116 21.33 -29.66 -5.55
C ASN A 116 21.96 -29.07 -6.82
N MET A 117 23.29 -28.89 -6.87
CA MET A 117 23.99 -28.40 -8.06
C MET A 117 23.83 -29.33 -9.27
N GLN A 118 23.86 -30.66 -9.06
CA GLN A 118 23.62 -31.59 -10.17
C GLN A 118 22.18 -31.60 -10.65
N ARG A 119 21.20 -31.24 -9.79
CA ARG A 119 19.79 -31.10 -10.17
C ARG A 119 19.48 -29.72 -10.77
N THR A 120 20.08 -28.65 -10.23
CA THR A 120 19.82 -27.27 -10.69
C THR A 120 20.37 -26.99 -12.07
N ASN A 121 21.52 -27.55 -12.45
CA ASN A 121 22.11 -27.41 -13.79
C ASN A 121 21.28 -28.00 -14.94
N LYS A 122 20.21 -28.75 -14.62
CA LYS A 122 19.27 -29.32 -15.60
C LYS A 122 17.88 -28.69 -15.59
N ILE A 123 17.56 -27.89 -14.58
CA ILE A 123 16.22 -27.30 -14.44
C ILE A 123 16.20 -25.93 -15.09
N ASN A 124 15.40 -25.80 -16.15
CA ASN A 124 15.09 -24.48 -16.71
C ASN A 124 14.25 -23.69 -15.70
N ALA A 125 14.81 -22.63 -15.10
CA ALA A 125 14.18 -21.85 -14.06
C ALA A 125 12.86 -21.22 -14.53
N ILE A 126 12.78 -20.74 -15.78
CA ILE A 126 11.55 -20.11 -16.32
C ILE A 126 10.42 -21.14 -16.42
N HIS A 127 10.73 -22.34 -16.91
CA HIS A 127 9.72 -23.40 -17.03
C HIS A 127 9.21 -23.82 -15.65
N TRP A 128 10.12 -24.08 -14.73
CA TRP A 128 9.78 -24.44 -13.36
C TRP A 128 8.96 -23.37 -12.64
N LEU A 129 9.37 -22.08 -12.75
CA LEU A 129 8.63 -20.98 -12.14
C LEU A 129 7.23 -20.82 -12.72
N ARG A 130 7.06 -21.08 -14.02
CA ARG A 130 5.74 -21.06 -14.66
C ARG A 130 4.83 -22.17 -14.11
N ASP A 131 5.38 -23.38 -13.98
CA ASP A 131 4.64 -24.53 -13.48
C ASP A 131 4.22 -24.34 -12.02
N ILE A 132 5.12 -23.84 -11.17
CA ILE A 132 4.79 -23.60 -9.76
C ILE A 132 3.71 -22.50 -9.62
N ILE A 133 3.74 -21.45 -10.43
CA ILE A 133 2.70 -20.41 -10.42
C ILE A 133 1.36 -20.99 -10.87
N ALA A 134 1.33 -21.79 -11.92
CA ALA A 134 0.11 -22.39 -12.44
C ALA A 134 -0.54 -23.35 -11.44
N ASN A 135 0.27 -24.04 -10.62
CA ASN A 135 -0.17 -25.06 -9.67
C ASN A 135 -0.29 -24.54 -8.21
N ASP A 136 0.14 -23.30 -7.93
CA ASP A 136 0.14 -22.76 -6.58
C ASP A 136 -1.26 -22.32 -6.13
N LYS A 137 -1.89 -23.15 -5.32
CA LYS A 137 -3.22 -22.87 -4.74
C LYS A 137 -3.25 -21.65 -3.82
N THR A 138 -2.08 -21.14 -3.37
CA THR A 138 -1.98 -19.92 -2.55
C THR A 138 -2.10 -18.65 -3.38
N ILE A 139 -1.88 -18.72 -4.68
CA ILE A 139 -2.10 -17.61 -5.60
C ILE A 139 -3.61 -17.53 -5.83
N LYS A 140 -4.24 -16.53 -5.21
CA LYS A 140 -5.68 -16.30 -5.38
C LYS A 140 -6.00 -16.06 -6.86
N THR A 141 -6.71 -16.97 -7.46
CA THR A 141 -7.47 -16.71 -8.67
C THR A 141 -8.70 -15.93 -8.25
N SER A 142 -8.85 -14.70 -8.72
CA SER A 142 -10.12 -13.98 -8.55
C SER A 142 -11.19 -14.76 -9.30
N GLY A 143 -12.16 -15.37 -8.59
CA GLY A 143 -13.33 -16.09 -9.05
C GLY A 143 -13.54 -16.26 -10.58
N GLU A 144 -14.74 -16.33 -11.07
CA GLU A 144 -15.09 -16.53 -12.50
C GLU A 144 -14.56 -15.45 -13.46
N HIS A 145 -14.08 -14.30 -12.97
CA HIS A 145 -13.48 -13.25 -13.78
C HIS A 145 -11.96 -13.30 -13.80
N LYS A 146 -11.42 -14.08 -14.71
CA LYS A 146 -9.99 -14.42 -14.88
C LYS A 146 -9.06 -13.26 -15.30
N ARG A 147 -9.53 -12.04 -15.52
CA ARG A 147 -8.68 -10.92 -15.97
C ARG A 147 -8.17 -10.10 -14.78
N GLY A 148 -6.85 -9.97 -14.67
CA GLY A 148 -6.20 -9.17 -13.62
C GLY A 148 -5.87 -9.92 -12.33
N SER A 149 -5.83 -11.26 -12.36
CA SER A 149 -5.41 -12.07 -11.21
C SER A 149 -3.91 -11.90 -10.94
N THR A 150 -3.48 -12.14 -9.70
CA THR A 150 -2.05 -12.15 -9.34
C THR A 150 -1.29 -13.16 -10.19
N MET A 151 -1.88 -14.31 -10.49
CA MET A 151 -1.31 -15.33 -11.37
C MET A 151 -1.05 -14.79 -12.78
N GLU A 152 -2.03 -14.12 -13.38
CA GLU A 152 -1.90 -13.54 -14.73
C GLU A 152 -0.78 -12.48 -14.75
N THR A 153 -0.72 -11.64 -13.73
CA THR A 153 0.34 -10.65 -13.57
C THR A 153 1.73 -11.30 -13.50
N TYR A 154 1.87 -12.38 -12.73
CA TYR A 154 3.12 -13.12 -12.62
C TYR A 154 3.53 -13.77 -13.95
N LEU A 155 2.57 -14.36 -14.67
CA LEU A 155 2.83 -14.95 -15.99
C LEU A 155 3.28 -13.89 -17.02
N ILE A 156 2.69 -12.68 -16.97
CA ILE A 156 3.12 -11.55 -17.81
C ILE A 156 4.56 -11.15 -17.48
N VAL A 157 4.91 -11.05 -16.18
CA VAL A 157 6.29 -10.70 -15.76
C VAL A 157 7.28 -11.76 -16.19
N LEU A 158 6.97 -13.05 -16.02
CA LEU A 158 7.82 -14.14 -16.49
C LEU A 158 7.99 -14.14 -18.02
N LYS A 159 6.93 -13.86 -18.78
CA LYS A 159 7.00 -13.74 -20.24
C LYS A 159 7.91 -12.58 -20.65
N ASP A 160 7.79 -11.42 -19.99
CA ASP A 160 8.67 -10.27 -20.25
C ASP A 160 10.14 -10.60 -19.94
N PHE A 161 10.41 -11.29 -18.82
CA PHE A 161 11.74 -11.72 -18.44
C PHE A 161 12.30 -12.76 -19.42
N GLN A 162 11.50 -13.71 -19.87
CA GLN A 162 11.90 -14.66 -20.91
C GLN A 162 12.23 -13.97 -22.23
N THR A 163 11.50 -12.92 -22.60
CA THR A 163 11.80 -12.11 -23.80
C THR A 163 13.16 -11.43 -23.67
N PHE A 164 13.45 -10.83 -22.50
CA PHE A 164 14.75 -10.25 -22.20
C PHE A 164 15.89 -11.28 -22.34
N LEU A 165 15.74 -12.47 -21.77
CA LEU A 165 16.73 -13.53 -21.86
C LEU A 165 16.98 -13.95 -23.30
N LYS A 166 15.93 -14.09 -24.13
CA LYS A 166 16.06 -14.41 -25.56
C LYS A 166 16.80 -13.33 -26.34
N GLU A 167 16.50 -12.07 -26.08
CA GLU A 167 17.21 -10.95 -26.71
C GLU A 167 18.69 -10.89 -26.30
N LYS A 168 19.03 -11.43 -25.11
CA LYS A 168 20.40 -11.60 -24.62
C LYS A 168 21.09 -12.86 -25.22
N GLY A 169 20.39 -13.67 -26.02
CA GLY A 169 20.89 -14.93 -26.56
C GLY A 169 20.86 -16.11 -25.57
N GLN A 170 20.05 -16.02 -24.52
CA GLN A 170 19.89 -17.05 -23.49
C GLN A 170 18.45 -17.60 -23.53
N ASP A 171 18.24 -18.71 -24.24
CA ASP A 171 16.91 -19.35 -24.32
C ASP A 171 16.54 -20.08 -23.01
N THR A 172 17.53 -20.52 -22.27
CA THR A 172 17.36 -21.23 -20.99
C THR A 172 18.24 -20.61 -19.91
N ILE A 173 17.76 -20.59 -18.69
CA ILE A 173 18.52 -20.12 -17.53
C ILE A 173 18.35 -21.10 -16.37
N SER A 174 19.44 -21.38 -15.64
CA SER A 174 19.39 -22.13 -14.39
C SER A 174 19.15 -21.19 -13.19
N PHE A 175 18.76 -21.76 -12.04
CA PHE A 175 18.61 -20.96 -10.81
C PHE A 175 19.95 -20.40 -10.32
N ASP A 176 21.07 -21.07 -10.61
CA ASP A 176 22.40 -20.63 -10.22
C ASP A 176 22.85 -19.34 -10.95
N ASP A 177 22.29 -19.10 -12.14
CA ASP A 177 22.59 -17.90 -12.94
C ASP A 177 21.74 -16.68 -12.53
N ILE A 178 20.72 -16.90 -11.67
CA ILE A 178 19.82 -15.82 -11.23
C ILE A 178 20.44 -15.12 -10.01
N ASN A 179 20.81 -13.87 -10.19
CA ASN A 179 21.40 -13.04 -9.15
C ASN A 179 21.00 -11.57 -9.30
N LEU A 180 21.41 -10.71 -8.35
CA LEU A 180 21.10 -9.29 -8.36
C LEU A 180 21.58 -8.58 -9.64
N ALA A 181 22.75 -8.98 -10.18
CA ALA A 181 23.28 -8.37 -11.40
C ALA A 181 22.32 -8.60 -12.58
N LEU A 182 21.84 -9.83 -12.76
CA LEU A 182 20.88 -10.17 -13.81
C LEU A 182 19.55 -9.39 -13.64
N ILE A 183 19.06 -9.20 -12.40
CA ILE A 183 17.87 -8.39 -12.16
C ILE A 183 18.11 -6.93 -12.52
N LYS A 184 19.31 -6.39 -12.27
CA LYS A 184 19.68 -5.03 -12.66
C LYS A 184 19.82 -4.87 -14.18
N GLU A 185 20.32 -5.87 -14.87
CA GLU A 185 20.33 -5.90 -16.33
C GLU A 185 18.90 -5.91 -16.89
N TYR A 186 18.02 -6.73 -16.32
CA TYR A 186 16.60 -6.74 -16.69
C TYR A 186 15.91 -5.40 -16.39
N GLU A 187 16.21 -4.76 -15.26
CA GLU A 187 15.75 -3.40 -14.93
C GLU A 187 16.17 -2.41 -16.02
N THR A 188 17.44 -2.44 -16.43
CA THR A 188 17.98 -1.59 -17.49
C THR A 188 17.31 -1.86 -18.84
N TYR A 189 17.09 -3.12 -19.17
CA TYR A 189 16.35 -3.53 -20.36
C TYR A 189 14.94 -2.93 -20.38
N LEU A 190 14.21 -3.03 -19.26
CA LEU A 190 12.85 -2.47 -19.14
C LEU A 190 12.84 -0.94 -19.26
N PHE A 191 13.85 -0.24 -18.76
CA PHE A 191 13.98 1.21 -18.93
C PHE A 191 14.19 1.61 -20.39
N ASN A 192 14.94 0.81 -21.14
CA ASN A 192 15.23 1.09 -22.55
C ASN A 192 14.14 0.60 -23.51
N LYS A 193 13.23 -0.27 -23.03
CA LYS A 193 12.17 -0.84 -23.85
C LYS A 193 11.16 0.24 -24.27
N LYS A 194 11.06 0.47 -25.58
CA LYS A 194 10.06 1.38 -26.13
C LYS A 194 8.68 0.69 -26.17
N VAL A 195 7.65 1.41 -25.81
CA VAL A 195 6.25 0.98 -25.91
C VAL A 195 5.59 1.83 -26.99
N LYS A 196 5.04 1.20 -28.02
CA LYS A 196 4.42 1.88 -29.19
C LYS A 196 5.37 2.87 -29.88
N GLY A 197 6.62 2.48 -30.07
CA GLY A 197 7.62 3.22 -30.85
C GLY A 197 8.37 4.32 -30.10
N GLU A 198 7.73 5.08 -29.23
CA GLU A 198 8.35 6.27 -28.60
C GLU A 198 8.31 6.30 -27.08
N ARG A 199 7.37 5.58 -26.43
CA ARG A 199 7.18 5.66 -24.99
C ARG A 199 7.96 4.58 -24.26
N THR A 200 8.89 5.01 -23.42
CA THR A 200 9.56 4.13 -22.46
C THR A 200 8.60 3.71 -21.33
N THR A 201 8.94 2.62 -20.65
CA THR A 201 8.15 2.12 -19.51
C THR A 201 8.28 3.08 -18.31
N ALA A 202 7.18 3.33 -17.60
CA ALA A 202 7.21 4.17 -16.40
C ALA A 202 8.12 3.56 -15.31
N THR A 203 8.91 4.40 -14.62
CA THR A 203 9.87 3.98 -13.59
C THR A 203 9.21 3.14 -12.49
N SER A 204 8.00 3.53 -12.05
CA SER A 204 7.23 2.75 -11.08
C SER A 204 6.85 1.36 -11.58
N THR A 205 6.53 1.22 -12.88
CA THR A 205 6.20 -0.06 -13.52
C THR A 205 7.42 -0.95 -13.64
N VAL A 206 8.57 -0.40 -14.01
CA VAL A 206 9.86 -1.14 -14.07
C VAL A 206 10.17 -1.72 -12.71
N GLY A 207 10.19 -0.89 -11.67
CA GLY A 207 10.47 -1.34 -10.30
C GLY A 207 9.47 -2.39 -9.79
N ASN A 208 8.16 -2.23 -10.11
CA ASN A 208 7.14 -3.21 -9.75
C ASN A 208 7.39 -4.57 -10.43
N LYS A 209 7.73 -4.59 -11.71
CA LYS A 209 8.05 -5.83 -12.45
C LYS A 209 9.24 -6.56 -11.84
N CYS A 210 10.31 -5.84 -11.49
CA CYS A 210 11.49 -6.44 -10.85
C CYS A 210 11.16 -7.00 -9.45
N VAL A 211 10.40 -6.27 -8.63
CA VAL A 211 9.96 -6.76 -7.31
C VAL A 211 9.07 -7.99 -7.45
N GLN A 212 8.15 -8.00 -8.42
CA GLN A 212 7.29 -9.15 -8.70
C GLN A 212 8.11 -10.35 -9.18
N LEU A 213 9.08 -10.16 -10.08
CA LEU A 213 9.98 -11.21 -10.54
C LEU A 213 10.77 -11.83 -9.38
N ILE A 214 11.35 -11.01 -8.50
CA ILE A 214 12.03 -11.49 -7.30
C ILE A 214 11.05 -12.26 -6.39
N GLY A 215 9.81 -11.77 -6.23
CA GLY A 215 8.77 -12.47 -5.48
C GLY A 215 8.40 -13.83 -6.06
N ILE A 216 8.42 -13.96 -7.39
CA ILE A 216 8.23 -15.24 -8.10
C ILE A 216 9.42 -16.17 -7.85
N ILE A 217 10.64 -15.67 -8.01
CA ILE A 217 11.89 -16.44 -7.82
C ILE A 217 11.99 -16.94 -6.36
N LYS A 218 11.58 -16.15 -5.38
CA LYS A 218 11.54 -16.57 -3.95
C LYS A 218 10.73 -17.84 -3.69
N ARG A 219 9.81 -18.21 -4.56
CA ARG A 219 9.04 -19.45 -4.45
C ARG A 219 9.89 -20.71 -4.66
N ALA A 220 11.05 -20.56 -5.26
CA ALA A 220 12.01 -21.64 -5.45
C ALA A 220 12.89 -21.91 -4.20
N GLU A 221 12.97 -20.95 -3.26
CA GLU A 221 13.79 -21.07 -2.05
C GLU A 221 13.39 -22.24 -1.13
N PRO A 222 12.08 -22.53 -0.86
CA PRO A 222 11.68 -23.70 -0.08
C PRO A 222 12.06 -25.04 -0.71
N TYR A 223 12.32 -25.06 -2.02
CA TYR A 223 12.74 -26.26 -2.77
C TYR A 223 14.25 -26.37 -2.88
N ASN A 224 15.02 -25.48 -2.23
CA ASN A 224 16.49 -25.41 -2.29
C ASN A 224 17.05 -25.25 -3.72
N LEU A 225 16.29 -24.62 -4.61
CA LEU A 225 16.72 -24.34 -5.98
C LEU A 225 17.49 -23.02 -6.08
N ILE A 226 17.30 -22.11 -5.15
CA ILE A 226 17.99 -20.83 -5.05
C ILE A 226 18.11 -20.40 -3.59
N ASP A 227 19.23 -19.77 -3.22
CA ASP A 227 19.37 -19.01 -1.97
C ASP A 227 19.27 -17.52 -2.27
N ILE A 228 18.23 -16.87 -1.74
CA ILE A 228 17.94 -15.45 -1.99
C ILE A 228 19.02 -14.52 -1.46
N HIS A 229 19.68 -14.89 -0.34
CA HIS A 229 20.77 -14.09 0.24
C HIS A 229 22.07 -14.26 -0.55
N GLU A 230 22.38 -15.47 -1.00
CA GLU A 230 23.54 -15.74 -1.85
C GLU A 230 23.42 -15.06 -3.20
N ALA A 231 22.25 -15.15 -3.82
CA ALA A 231 21.92 -14.45 -5.07
C ALA A 231 21.79 -12.91 -4.87
N LYS A 232 21.87 -12.42 -3.62
CA LYS A 232 21.74 -11.01 -3.22
C LYS A 232 20.41 -10.37 -3.64
N LEU A 233 19.36 -11.15 -3.88
CA LEU A 233 18.07 -10.65 -4.31
C LEU A 233 17.32 -9.88 -3.21
N ASP A 234 17.65 -10.12 -1.95
CA ASP A 234 17.19 -9.37 -0.79
C ASP A 234 17.74 -7.93 -0.75
N LYS A 235 18.84 -7.66 -1.45
CA LYS A 235 19.47 -6.33 -1.58
C LYS A 235 18.87 -5.49 -2.71
N TYR A 236 17.95 -6.04 -3.49
CA TYR A 236 17.31 -5.25 -4.54
C TYR A 236 16.52 -4.09 -3.96
N SER A 237 16.84 -2.89 -4.40
CA SER A 237 16.10 -1.66 -4.08
C SER A 237 15.36 -1.18 -5.32
N LYS A 238 14.05 -1.02 -5.18
CA LYS A 238 13.18 -0.50 -6.23
C LYS A 238 13.57 0.94 -6.58
N PRO A 239 13.68 1.29 -7.88
CA PRO A 239 13.94 2.66 -8.29
C PRO A 239 12.82 3.59 -7.79
N LYS A 240 13.21 4.73 -7.22
CA LYS A 240 12.27 5.76 -6.77
C LYS A 240 11.69 6.46 -8.00
N SER A 241 10.36 6.41 -8.16
CA SER A 241 9.67 7.20 -9.17
C SER A 241 9.57 8.66 -8.70
N ARG A 242 9.84 9.60 -9.59
CA ARG A 242 9.67 11.04 -9.40
C ARG A 242 8.31 11.53 -9.93
N GLN A 243 7.38 10.61 -10.15
CA GLN A 243 6.02 10.95 -10.56
C GLN A 243 5.36 11.76 -9.44
N GLY A 244 4.85 12.95 -9.77
CA GLY A 244 4.18 13.82 -8.80
C GLY A 244 2.85 13.21 -8.34
N ASP A 245 2.54 13.38 -7.06
CA ASP A 245 1.21 13.06 -6.50
C ASP A 245 0.10 13.90 -7.14
N GLU A 246 0.48 15.02 -7.78
CA GLU A 246 -0.39 15.96 -8.49
C GLU A 246 -1.04 15.38 -9.76
N ASN A 247 -0.49 14.28 -10.31
CA ASN A 247 -1.08 13.59 -11.47
C ASN A 247 -2.43 12.95 -11.16
N GLU A 248 -2.77 12.83 -9.90
CA GLU A 248 -3.99 12.18 -9.43
C GLU A 248 -4.99 13.21 -8.91
N ILE A 249 -6.07 13.40 -9.63
CA ILE A 249 -7.12 14.36 -9.28
C ILE A 249 -8.25 13.73 -8.44
N TYR A 250 -8.98 14.60 -7.74
CA TYR A 250 -10.32 14.34 -7.24
C TYR A 250 -11.28 15.40 -7.83
N LEU A 251 -12.57 15.14 -7.81
CA LEU A 251 -13.62 16.09 -8.20
C LEU A 251 -14.30 16.62 -6.94
N ASN A 252 -14.47 17.94 -6.87
CA ASN A 252 -15.25 18.55 -5.81
C ASN A 252 -16.77 18.33 -6.04
N GLU A 253 -17.59 18.70 -5.07
CA GLU A 253 -19.04 18.44 -5.15
C GLU A 253 -19.73 19.22 -6.27
N GLU A 254 -19.25 20.42 -6.61
CA GLU A 254 -19.76 21.21 -7.72
C GLU A 254 -19.47 20.55 -9.07
N GLU A 255 -18.27 20.03 -9.26
CA GLU A 255 -17.86 19.27 -10.46
C GLU A 255 -18.68 17.99 -10.60
N ILE A 256 -18.89 17.27 -9.48
CA ILE A 256 -19.74 16.06 -9.43
C ILE A 256 -21.18 16.44 -9.82
N SER A 257 -21.72 17.55 -9.30
CA SER A 257 -23.06 18.03 -9.63
C SER A 257 -23.17 18.42 -11.10
N LYS A 258 -22.16 19.11 -11.68
CA LYS A 258 -22.12 19.42 -13.12
C LYS A 258 -22.19 18.15 -13.98
N ILE A 259 -21.42 17.12 -13.61
CA ILE A 259 -21.44 15.84 -14.31
C ILE A 259 -22.82 15.18 -14.20
N TYR A 260 -23.43 15.20 -12.99
CA TYR A 260 -24.73 14.56 -12.75
C TYR A 260 -25.85 15.21 -13.54
N SER A 261 -25.84 16.53 -13.70
CA SER A 261 -26.86 17.29 -14.41
C SER A 261 -26.84 17.12 -15.94
N LEU A 262 -25.80 16.51 -16.51
CA LEU A 262 -25.70 16.36 -17.95
C LEU A 262 -26.81 15.47 -18.53
N LYS A 263 -27.41 15.91 -19.64
CA LYS A 263 -28.29 15.07 -20.46
C LYS A 263 -27.42 14.23 -21.40
N LEU A 264 -27.42 12.93 -21.23
CA LEU A 264 -26.52 12.02 -21.93
C LEU A 264 -27.30 10.87 -22.59
N PRO A 265 -26.79 10.32 -23.72
CA PRO A 265 -27.29 9.06 -24.27
C PRO A 265 -27.22 7.93 -23.23
N TYR A 266 -28.10 6.93 -23.34
CA TYR A 266 -28.27 5.87 -22.35
C TYR A 266 -26.95 5.26 -21.83
N LYS A 267 -26.07 4.82 -22.72
CA LYS A 267 -24.80 4.17 -22.35
C LYS A 267 -23.82 5.11 -21.61
N GLU A 268 -23.76 6.38 -22.02
CA GLU A 268 -22.96 7.41 -21.32
C GLU A 268 -23.65 7.76 -19.98
N GLY A 269 -25.00 7.80 -19.94
CA GLY A 269 -25.78 8.02 -18.74
C GLY A 269 -25.53 6.93 -17.69
N VAL A 270 -25.48 5.66 -18.07
CA VAL A 270 -25.12 4.55 -17.18
C VAL A 270 -23.72 4.74 -16.62
N ALA A 271 -22.73 5.08 -17.45
CA ALA A 271 -21.35 5.32 -17.01
C ALA A 271 -21.27 6.50 -16.00
N ARG A 272 -22.00 7.59 -16.28
CA ARG A 272 -22.14 8.74 -15.37
C ARG A 272 -22.73 8.30 -14.03
N ASP A 273 -23.83 7.60 -14.03
CA ASP A 273 -24.56 7.22 -12.82
C ASP A 273 -23.72 6.27 -11.94
N VAL A 274 -23.06 5.29 -12.55
CA VAL A 274 -22.12 4.41 -11.85
C VAL A 274 -20.96 5.22 -11.24
N PHE A 275 -20.42 6.19 -11.97
CA PHE A 275 -19.34 7.04 -11.45
C PHE A 275 -19.80 7.94 -10.30
N ILE A 276 -20.96 8.57 -10.43
CA ILE A 276 -21.55 9.40 -9.36
C ILE A 276 -21.83 8.55 -8.13
N LEU A 277 -22.39 7.34 -8.30
CA LEU A 277 -22.60 6.41 -7.21
C LEU A 277 -21.28 6.06 -6.49
N GLN A 278 -20.19 5.86 -7.24
CA GLN A 278 -18.86 5.66 -6.64
C GLN A 278 -18.38 6.91 -5.88
N CYS A 279 -18.66 8.12 -6.37
CA CYS A 279 -18.32 9.36 -5.69
C CYS A 279 -19.06 9.55 -4.36
N TRP A 280 -20.22 8.90 -4.17
CA TRP A 280 -21.02 9.00 -2.96
C TRP A 280 -21.01 7.76 -2.06
N THR A 281 -20.39 6.67 -2.50
CA THR A 281 -20.24 5.44 -1.72
C THR A 281 -18.78 5.13 -1.37
N GLY A 282 -17.84 5.73 -2.11
CA GLY A 282 -16.39 5.47 -1.96
C GLY A 282 -15.96 4.08 -2.38
N GLN A 283 -16.81 3.29 -3.06
CA GLN A 283 -16.46 1.92 -3.45
C GLN A 283 -15.59 1.87 -4.69
N ARG A 284 -14.79 0.78 -4.84
CA ARG A 284 -13.99 0.56 -6.05
C ARG A 284 -14.90 0.19 -7.22
N PHE A 285 -14.42 0.42 -8.44
CA PHE A 285 -15.14 -0.03 -9.64
C PHE A 285 -15.40 -1.54 -9.63
N SER A 286 -14.43 -2.34 -9.16
CA SER A 286 -14.62 -3.79 -9.01
C SER A 286 -15.74 -4.18 -8.03
N ASP A 287 -16.05 -3.33 -7.06
CA ASP A 287 -17.06 -3.60 -6.02
C ASP A 287 -18.47 -3.14 -6.42
N ILE A 288 -18.65 -2.57 -7.65
CA ILE A 288 -19.96 -2.13 -8.15
C ILE A 288 -20.95 -3.30 -8.22
N LYS A 289 -20.51 -4.46 -8.68
CA LYS A 289 -21.36 -5.68 -8.67
C LYS A 289 -21.88 -6.00 -7.26
N SER A 290 -21.04 -5.82 -6.24
CA SER A 290 -21.45 -6.07 -4.86
C SER A 290 -22.51 -5.08 -4.35
N LEU A 291 -22.70 -3.94 -5.02
CA LEU A 291 -23.80 -3.02 -4.68
C LEU A 291 -25.16 -3.62 -5.09
N ASN A 292 -25.22 -4.37 -6.19
CA ASN A 292 -26.44 -5.06 -6.64
C ASN A 292 -26.85 -6.21 -5.69
N GLU A 293 -25.85 -6.83 -5.05
CA GLU A 293 -26.02 -7.94 -4.11
C GLU A 293 -26.17 -7.44 -2.65
N GLY A 294 -26.12 -6.14 -2.45
CA GLY A 294 -26.13 -5.51 -1.14
C GLY A 294 -27.51 -5.54 -0.47
N ILE A 295 -27.51 -5.53 0.86
CA ILE A 295 -28.71 -5.50 1.67
C ILE A 295 -28.94 -4.06 2.15
N VAL A 296 -30.04 -3.46 1.71
CA VAL A 296 -30.47 -2.16 2.22
C VAL A 296 -31.15 -2.33 3.57
N LYS A 297 -30.66 -1.59 4.56
CA LYS A 297 -31.23 -1.56 5.91
C LYS A 297 -31.68 -0.15 6.24
N GLU A 298 -32.79 -0.06 6.98
CA GLU A 298 -33.26 1.20 7.52
C GLU A 298 -32.73 1.36 8.95
N THR A 299 -32.23 2.54 9.25
CA THR A 299 -31.77 2.93 10.59
C THR A 299 -32.53 4.16 11.05
N SER A 300 -32.46 4.50 12.33
CA SER A 300 -33.08 5.72 12.88
C SER A 300 -32.59 7.00 12.18
N SER A 301 -31.42 6.99 11.58
CA SER A 301 -30.76 8.15 10.93
C SER A 301 -30.82 8.11 9.40
N GLY A 302 -31.41 7.06 8.78
CA GLY A 302 -31.51 6.93 7.33
C GLY A 302 -31.18 5.53 6.83
N LYS A 303 -31.02 5.39 5.50
CA LYS A 303 -30.76 4.10 4.84
C LYS A 303 -29.28 3.84 4.72
N VAL A 304 -28.89 2.58 4.94
CA VAL A 304 -27.54 2.08 4.75
C VAL A 304 -27.55 0.86 3.83
N LEU A 305 -26.45 0.65 3.11
CA LEU A 305 -26.25 -0.51 2.24
C LEU A 305 -25.10 -1.36 2.79
N GLU A 306 -25.37 -2.60 3.14
CA GLU A 306 -24.34 -3.58 3.50
C GLU A 306 -23.90 -4.37 2.27
N ILE A 307 -22.60 -4.42 2.02
CA ILE A 307 -22.00 -5.18 0.93
C ILE A 307 -20.81 -5.99 1.40
N VAL A 308 -20.42 -7.00 0.61
CA VAL A 308 -19.14 -7.70 0.74
C VAL A 308 -18.22 -7.27 -0.40
N GLN A 309 -17.11 -6.61 -0.07
CA GLN A 309 -16.13 -6.18 -1.07
C GLN A 309 -15.40 -7.38 -1.67
N LEU A 310 -15.32 -7.46 -3.02
CA LEU A 310 -14.76 -8.60 -3.75
C LEU A 310 -13.27 -8.85 -3.44
N LYS A 311 -12.45 -7.80 -3.42
CA LYS A 311 -10.99 -7.94 -3.31
C LYS A 311 -10.51 -8.41 -1.94
N LYS A 312 -11.23 -8.13 -0.86
CA LYS A 312 -10.82 -8.42 0.52
C LYS A 312 -11.84 -9.27 1.29
N THR A 313 -12.93 -9.65 0.64
CA THR A 313 -14.05 -10.39 1.25
C THR A 313 -14.51 -9.74 2.56
N ARG A 314 -14.47 -8.38 2.60
CA ARG A 314 -14.77 -7.60 3.79
C ARG A 314 -16.19 -7.04 3.69
N ARG A 315 -16.97 -7.27 4.75
CA ARG A 315 -18.28 -6.62 4.90
C ARG A 315 -18.10 -5.15 5.28
N VAL A 316 -18.77 -4.26 4.58
CA VAL A 316 -18.81 -2.81 4.86
C VAL A 316 -20.24 -2.32 4.83
N THR A 317 -20.53 -1.33 5.69
CA THR A 317 -21.83 -0.65 5.76
C THR A 317 -21.64 0.76 5.23
N ILE A 318 -22.40 1.12 4.20
CA ILE A 318 -22.26 2.36 3.44
C ILE A 318 -23.51 3.20 3.70
N PRO A 319 -23.40 4.45 4.20
CA PRO A 319 -24.53 5.36 4.30
C PRO A 319 -24.99 5.75 2.89
N LEU A 320 -26.29 5.68 2.63
CA LEU A 320 -26.88 6.06 1.36
C LEU A 320 -27.33 7.52 1.39
N PHE A 321 -26.50 8.40 0.85
CA PHE A 321 -26.87 9.78 0.60
C PHE A 321 -28.01 9.86 -0.43
N PRO A 322 -28.84 10.93 -0.43
CA PRO A 322 -30.02 11.05 -1.32
C PRO A 322 -29.71 10.74 -2.78
N ILE A 323 -28.63 11.30 -3.32
CA ILE A 323 -28.22 11.09 -4.72
C ILE A 323 -27.83 9.64 -5.02
N ALA A 324 -27.18 8.96 -4.07
CA ALA A 324 -26.83 7.54 -4.21
C ALA A 324 -28.09 6.67 -4.21
N LEU A 325 -29.04 6.98 -3.33
CA LEU A 325 -30.32 6.28 -3.24
C LEU A 325 -31.17 6.50 -4.48
N GLU A 326 -31.19 7.72 -5.03
CA GLU A 326 -31.89 8.05 -6.29
C GLU A 326 -31.33 7.22 -7.45
N ILE A 327 -30.00 7.15 -7.60
CA ILE A 327 -29.38 6.35 -8.66
C ILE A 327 -29.70 4.86 -8.47
N LEU A 328 -29.60 4.32 -7.27
CA LEU A 328 -29.94 2.92 -7.00
C LEU A 328 -31.38 2.61 -7.33
N LYS A 329 -32.32 3.48 -6.94
CA LYS A 329 -33.76 3.35 -7.27
C LYS A 329 -34.02 3.42 -8.78
N LYS A 330 -33.32 4.30 -9.49
CA LYS A 330 -33.44 4.43 -10.98
C LYS A 330 -33.19 3.11 -11.71
N TYR A 331 -32.35 2.25 -11.13
CA TYR A 331 -32.00 0.94 -11.71
C TYR A 331 -32.57 -0.23 -10.91
N ASP A 332 -33.57 0.00 -10.08
CA ASP A 332 -34.20 -1.02 -9.21
C ASP A 332 -33.16 -1.83 -8.41
N PHE A 333 -32.12 -1.14 -7.91
CA PHE A 333 -30.97 -1.73 -7.21
C PHE A 333 -30.16 -2.76 -8.03
N ASN A 334 -30.34 -2.76 -9.35
CA ASN A 334 -29.62 -3.63 -10.27
C ASN A 334 -28.91 -2.79 -11.35
N LEU A 335 -27.74 -2.28 -11.00
CA LEU A 335 -26.95 -1.45 -11.90
C LEU A 335 -26.53 -2.20 -13.15
N PRO A 336 -26.66 -1.59 -14.35
CA PRO A 336 -26.22 -2.21 -15.60
C PRO A 336 -24.73 -2.54 -15.61
N GLU A 337 -24.36 -3.68 -16.18
CA GLU A 337 -22.96 -4.06 -16.31
C GLU A 337 -22.24 -3.15 -17.31
N ILE A 338 -21.07 -2.66 -16.88
CA ILE A 338 -20.16 -1.87 -17.71
C ILE A 338 -18.72 -2.36 -17.47
N THR A 339 -17.93 -2.50 -18.54
CA THR A 339 -16.52 -2.85 -18.39
C THR A 339 -15.69 -1.62 -18.02
N GLU A 340 -14.58 -1.82 -17.30
CA GLU A 340 -13.71 -0.71 -16.86
C GLU A 340 -13.17 0.11 -18.05
N ASN A 341 -12.79 -0.54 -19.14
CA ASN A 341 -12.33 0.16 -20.36
C ASN A 341 -13.43 1.02 -20.99
N THR A 342 -14.67 0.53 -21.02
CA THR A 342 -15.82 1.29 -21.51
C THR A 342 -16.13 2.46 -20.59
N MET A 343 -16.10 2.22 -19.29
CA MET A 343 -16.25 3.25 -18.26
C MET A 343 -15.25 4.38 -18.46
N LEU A 344 -13.94 4.07 -18.51
CA LEU A 344 -12.88 5.05 -18.72
C LEU A 344 -13.06 5.88 -19.97
N ARG A 345 -13.46 5.23 -21.09
CA ARG A 345 -13.71 5.93 -22.34
C ARG A 345 -14.87 6.93 -22.24
N TYR A 346 -15.96 6.55 -21.56
CA TYR A 346 -17.10 7.44 -21.38
C TYR A 346 -16.79 8.55 -20.37
N LEU A 347 -16.07 8.27 -19.29
CA LEU A 347 -15.68 9.29 -18.31
C LEU A 347 -14.88 10.44 -18.94
N LYS A 348 -13.97 10.13 -19.89
CA LYS A 348 -13.26 11.17 -20.63
C LYS A 348 -14.22 12.09 -21.39
N LYS A 349 -15.19 11.52 -22.12
CA LYS A 349 -16.19 12.28 -22.86
C LYS A 349 -17.12 13.07 -21.94
N ILE A 350 -17.53 12.48 -20.81
CA ILE A 350 -18.41 13.10 -19.83
C ILE A 350 -17.69 14.28 -19.17
N GLY A 351 -16.42 14.12 -18.79
CA GLY A 351 -15.62 15.18 -18.20
C GLY A 351 -15.44 16.39 -19.14
N LEU A 352 -15.21 16.12 -20.42
CA LEU A 352 -15.14 17.17 -21.44
C LEU A 352 -16.50 17.90 -21.59
N LYS A 353 -17.62 17.16 -21.67
CA LYS A 353 -18.99 17.73 -21.73
C LYS A 353 -19.37 18.52 -20.49
N ALA A 354 -18.82 18.15 -19.33
CA ALA A 354 -19.01 18.87 -18.05
C ALA A 354 -18.16 20.16 -17.96
N GLY A 355 -17.33 20.45 -18.97
CA GLY A 355 -16.47 21.62 -19.00
C GLY A 355 -15.25 21.53 -18.07
N LEU A 356 -14.76 20.33 -17.75
CA LEU A 356 -13.57 20.13 -16.93
C LEU A 356 -12.29 20.35 -17.76
N THR A 357 -12.10 21.57 -18.28
CA THR A 357 -11.03 21.94 -19.21
C THR A 357 -9.84 22.64 -18.54
N GLU A 358 -9.84 22.77 -17.21
CA GLU A 358 -8.73 23.33 -16.45
C GLU A 358 -7.43 22.58 -16.79
N GLU A 359 -6.35 23.30 -17.04
CA GLU A 359 -5.05 22.74 -17.34
C GLU A 359 -4.35 22.24 -16.08
N HIS A 360 -3.70 21.10 -16.20
CA HIS A 360 -2.99 20.43 -15.12
C HIS A 360 -1.61 19.99 -15.61
N ILE A 361 -0.58 20.33 -14.86
CA ILE A 361 0.79 19.88 -15.15
C ILE A 361 0.91 18.43 -14.67
N VAL A 362 1.21 17.53 -15.59
CA VAL A 362 1.42 16.11 -15.32
C VAL A 362 2.90 15.79 -15.42
N THR A 363 3.48 15.35 -14.33
CA THR A 363 4.88 14.92 -14.26
C THR A 363 4.96 13.41 -14.47
N GLU A 364 5.56 12.99 -15.57
CA GLU A 364 5.78 11.56 -15.88
C GLU A 364 7.26 11.20 -15.77
N ASP A 365 7.56 10.13 -15.05
CA ASP A 365 8.91 9.56 -14.96
C ASP A 365 8.96 8.26 -15.78
N ARG A 366 9.57 8.33 -16.94
CA ARG A 366 9.69 7.22 -17.90
C ARG A 366 11.12 7.05 -18.36
N GLY A 367 11.63 5.82 -18.35
CA GLY A 367 13.00 5.52 -18.74
C GLY A 367 14.06 6.29 -17.93
N GLY A 368 13.77 6.61 -16.66
CA GLY A 368 14.64 7.41 -15.80
C GLY A 368 14.67 8.90 -16.14
N LYS A 369 13.83 9.38 -17.08
CA LYS A 369 13.67 10.80 -17.46
C LYS A 369 12.34 11.33 -16.94
N VAL A 370 12.40 12.49 -16.32
CA VAL A 370 11.22 13.23 -15.88
C VAL A 370 10.79 14.20 -16.97
N THR A 371 9.55 14.13 -17.37
CA THR A 371 8.95 15.02 -18.37
C THR A 371 7.65 15.62 -17.83
N ASN A 372 7.45 16.90 -18.06
CA ASN A 372 6.21 17.57 -17.73
C ASN A 372 5.38 17.74 -19.01
N SER A 373 4.10 17.46 -18.91
CA SER A 373 3.12 17.71 -19.99
C SER A 373 1.89 18.39 -19.41
N ILE A 374 1.24 19.21 -20.21
CA ILE A 374 -0.02 19.85 -19.83
C ILE A 374 -1.15 18.94 -20.31
N LYS A 375 -2.05 18.58 -19.40
CA LYS A 375 -3.28 17.82 -19.69
C LYS A 375 -4.48 18.57 -19.14
N GLN A 376 -5.59 18.46 -19.83
CA GLN A 376 -6.83 19.00 -19.29
C GLN A 376 -7.39 18.07 -18.20
N ARG A 377 -8.07 18.64 -17.23
CA ARG A 377 -8.58 17.93 -16.04
C ARG A 377 -9.46 16.72 -16.40
N TRP A 378 -10.28 16.81 -17.47
CA TRP A 378 -11.08 15.69 -17.94
C TRP A 378 -10.24 14.49 -18.43
N GLU A 379 -9.01 14.72 -18.91
CA GLU A 379 -8.11 13.65 -19.33
C GLU A 379 -7.57 12.83 -18.15
N LEU A 380 -7.60 13.37 -16.96
CA LEU A 380 -7.09 12.73 -15.73
C LEU A 380 -8.16 11.94 -14.97
N ILE A 381 -9.44 12.03 -15.38
CA ILE A 381 -10.52 11.29 -14.75
C ILE A 381 -10.34 9.80 -15.01
N GLY A 382 -10.35 9.02 -13.93
CA GLY A 382 -10.31 7.55 -13.96
C GLY A 382 -11.28 6.94 -12.95
N THR A 383 -11.40 5.63 -12.92
CA THR A 383 -12.29 4.91 -11.99
C THR A 383 -11.91 5.17 -10.52
N HIS A 384 -10.64 5.34 -10.21
CA HIS A 384 -10.17 5.70 -8.88
C HIS A 384 -10.42 7.17 -8.49
N THR A 385 -10.66 8.05 -9.47
CA THR A 385 -11.01 9.45 -9.20
C THR A 385 -12.27 9.56 -8.34
N ALA A 386 -13.29 8.74 -8.62
CA ALA A 386 -14.51 8.72 -7.80
C ALA A 386 -14.23 8.44 -6.31
N ARG A 387 -13.38 7.46 -6.03
CA ARG A 387 -13.03 7.11 -4.65
C ARG A 387 -12.18 8.18 -3.98
N ARG A 388 -11.27 8.85 -4.72
CA ARG A 388 -10.54 10.02 -4.22
C ARG A 388 -11.50 11.16 -3.91
N SER A 389 -12.48 11.41 -4.81
CA SER A 389 -13.50 12.43 -4.62
C SER A 389 -14.33 12.17 -3.36
N TYR A 390 -14.80 10.93 -3.15
CA TYR A 390 -15.50 10.57 -1.91
C TYR A 390 -14.67 10.91 -0.67
N ILE A 391 -13.45 10.40 -0.61
CA ILE A 391 -12.58 10.58 0.57
C ILE A 391 -12.27 12.06 0.80
N SER A 392 -11.85 12.79 -0.23
CA SER A 392 -11.46 14.19 -0.11
C SER A 392 -12.66 15.09 0.26
N ASN A 393 -13.83 14.87 -0.35
CA ASN A 393 -15.03 15.65 -0.03
C ASN A 393 -15.57 15.33 1.36
N MET A 394 -15.55 14.06 1.81
CA MET A 394 -15.98 13.70 3.16
C MET A 394 -15.02 14.25 4.23
N LEU A 395 -13.72 14.27 3.97
CA LEU A 395 -12.76 14.93 4.86
C LEU A 395 -13.02 16.45 4.93
N LYS A 396 -13.33 17.10 3.80
CA LYS A 396 -13.74 18.53 3.76
C LYS A 396 -15.05 18.80 4.52
N ARG A 397 -15.93 17.80 4.63
CA ARG A 397 -17.14 17.87 5.47
C ARG A 397 -16.86 17.62 6.95
N GLY A 398 -15.63 17.31 7.36
CA GLY A 398 -15.20 17.08 8.74
C GLY A 398 -15.37 15.66 9.23
N TYR A 399 -15.63 14.70 8.35
CA TYR A 399 -15.70 13.31 8.78
C TYR A 399 -14.31 12.77 9.10
N ASP A 400 -14.21 12.01 10.18
CA ASP A 400 -12.96 11.39 10.63
C ASP A 400 -12.43 10.34 9.64
N SER A 401 -11.11 10.31 9.46
CA SER A 401 -10.42 9.40 8.52
C SER A 401 -10.65 7.93 8.85
N HIS A 402 -10.68 7.55 10.14
CA HIS A 402 -10.90 6.17 10.56
C HIS A 402 -12.34 5.69 10.24
N LEU A 403 -13.33 6.58 10.33
CA LEU A 403 -14.70 6.27 9.89
C LEU A 403 -14.75 6.04 8.38
N LEU A 404 -14.09 6.91 7.62
CA LEU A 404 -14.02 6.76 6.15
C LEU A 404 -13.27 5.50 5.73
N MET A 405 -12.23 5.10 6.47
CA MET A 405 -11.52 3.84 6.23
C MET A 405 -12.42 2.63 6.42
N LYS A 406 -13.33 2.64 7.42
CA LYS A 406 -14.31 1.56 7.63
C LYS A 406 -15.25 1.41 6.44
N ILE A 407 -15.81 2.53 5.94
CA ILE A 407 -16.72 2.55 4.78
C ILE A 407 -16.00 2.12 3.49
N THR A 408 -14.80 2.66 3.26
CA THR A 408 -14.05 2.39 2.05
C THR A 408 -13.29 1.05 2.10
N GLY A 409 -13.18 0.41 3.26
CA GLY A 409 -12.48 -0.88 3.43
C GLY A 409 -10.96 -0.77 3.36
N HIS A 410 -10.36 0.37 3.71
CA HIS A 410 -8.91 0.47 3.88
C HIS A 410 -8.48 -0.18 5.20
N THR A 411 -7.35 -0.89 5.15
CA THR A 411 -6.79 -1.60 6.32
C THR A 411 -5.60 -0.89 6.94
N THR A 412 -4.97 0.02 6.22
CA THR A 412 -3.82 0.79 6.68
C THR A 412 -4.02 2.26 6.33
N GLU A 413 -3.57 3.14 7.21
CA GLU A 413 -3.58 4.58 6.99
C GLU A 413 -2.73 4.97 5.78
N GLU A 414 -1.59 4.33 5.57
CA GLU A 414 -0.71 4.60 4.43
C GLU A 414 -1.44 4.37 3.10
N ALA A 415 -2.22 3.28 2.99
CA ALA A 415 -3.02 3.02 1.79
C ALA A 415 -4.15 4.04 1.64
N PHE A 416 -4.73 4.53 2.74
CA PHE A 416 -5.78 5.53 2.74
C PHE A 416 -5.25 6.92 2.35
N LYS A 417 -4.10 7.34 2.91
CA LYS A 417 -3.46 8.66 2.64
C LYS A 417 -3.25 8.91 1.15
N ARG A 418 -3.00 7.87 0.35
CA ARG A 418 -2.86 8.00 -1.12
C ARG A 418 -4.11 8.53 -1.82
N TYR A 419 -5.27 8.38 -1.21
CA TYR A 419 -6.55 8.87 -1.75
C TYR A 419 -6.91 10.28 -1.28
N ILE A 420 -6.20 10.84 -0.32
CA ILE A 420 -6.40 12.21 0.16
C ILE A 420 -5.70 13.16 -0.80
N LYS A 421 -6.49 13.97 -1.52
CA LYS A 421 -6.00 14.95 -2.50
C LYS A 421 -6.48 16.37 -2.15
N VAL A 422 -6.71 16.61 -0.86
CA VAL A 422 -7.11 17.92 -0.35
C VAL A 422 -5.89 18.85 -0.36
N ARG A 423 -6.00 20.02 -0.98
CA ARG A 423 -4.93 21.04 -1.01
C ARG A 423 -4.76 21.67 0.38
N SER A 424 -3.56 22.14 0.69
CA SER A 424 -3.26 22.80 1.98
C SER A 424 -4.17 24.01 2.24
N GLU A 425 -4.51 24.77 1.18
CA GLU A 425 -5.43 25.91 1.20
C GLU A 425 -6.85 25.48 1.58
N ASP A 426 -7.32 24.35 1.04
CA ASP A 426 -8.63 23.77 1.37
C ASP A 426 -8.69 23.35 2.86
N VAL A 427 -7.57 22.80 3.38
CA VAL A 427 -7.46 22.43 4.81
C VAL A 427 -7.53 23.68 5.68
N ALA A 428 -6.78 24.72 5.35
CA ALA A 428 -6.80 25.99 6.08
C ALA A 428 -8.21 26.61 6.08
N SER A 429 -8.86 26.67 4.91
CA SER A 429 -10.24 27.19 4.78
C SER A 429 -11.24 26.36 5.59
N PHE A 430 -11.08 25.05 5.63
CA PHE A 430 -11.93 24.17 6.43
C PHE A 430 -11.77 24.43 7.93
N ILE A 431 -10.52 24.57 8.42
CA ILE A 431 -10.25 24.87 9.84
C ILE A 431 -10.92 26.19 10.23
N LEU A 432 -10.70 27.26 9.42
CA LEU A 432 -11.30 28.58 9.67
C LEU A 432 -12.82 28.52 9.72
N LYS A 433 -13.46 27.80 8.77
CA LYS A 433 -14.91 27.65 8.74
C LYS A 433 -15.42 26.89 9.96
N THR A 434 -14.73 25.81 10.36
CA THR A 434 -15.10 25.00 11.54
C THR A 434 -15.02 25.82 12.82
N GLU A 435 -14.00 26.66 12.98
CA GLU A 435 -13.88 27.55 14.14
C GLU A 435 -14.96 28.63 14.13
N ALA A 436 -15.29 29.20 12.96
CA ALA A 436 -16.40 30.17 12.84
C ALA A 436 -17.77 29.53 13.22
N ASP A 437 -18.01 28.29 12.77
CA ASP A 437 -19.25 27.57 13.09
C ASP A 437 -19.31 27.19 14.58
N ARG A 438 -18.18 26.82 15.20
CA ARG A 438 -18.07 26.59 16.65
C ARG A 438 -18.40 27.87 17.45
N ALA A 439 -17.85 29.00 17.01
CA ALA A 439 -18.10 30.29 17.64
C ALA A 439 -19.60 30.65 17.55
N LYS A 440 -20.23 30.48 16.38
CA LYS A 440 -21.68 30.70 16.20
C LYS A 440 -22.53 29.79 17.09
N ASN A 441 -22.22 28.51 17.17
CA ASN A 441 -22.93 27.56 18.00
C ASN A 441 -22.81 27.88 19.50
N LYS A 442 -21.65 28.36 19.94
CA LYS A 442 -21.41 28.79 21.31
C LYS A 442 -22.29 30.01 21.66
N ILE A 443 -22.33 31.01 20.77
CA ILE A 443 -23.20 32.19 20.91
C ILE A 443 -24.68 31.78 20.94
N SER A 444 -25.11 30.87 20.06
CA SER A 444 -26.50 30.38 20.02
C SER A 444 -26.88 29.61 21.27
N GLN A 445 -25.98 28.85 21.88
CA GLN A 445 -26.22 28.15 23.16
C GLN A 445 -26.28 29.14 24.33
N GLU A 446 -25.42 30.14 24.35
CA GLU A 446 -25.45 31.19 25.37
C GLU A 446 -26.72 32.02 25.28
N THR A 447 -27.22 32.31 24.06
CA THR A 447 -28.47 33.05 23.82
C THR A 447 -29.68 32.19 24.22
N SER A 448 -29.67 30.88 23.98
CA SER A 448 -30.76 29.96 24.38
C SER A 448 -30.84 29.72 25.88
N LEU A 449 -29.68 29.79 26.59
CA LEU A 449 -29.65 29.73 28.06
C LEU A 449 -30.17 31.01 28.70
N GLN A 450 -29.99 32.17 28.05
CA GLN A 450 -30.53 33.47 28.54
C GLN A 450 -32.03 33.60 28.32
N SER A 451 -32.63 32.92 27.33
CA SER A 451 -34.09 32.99 27.09
C SER A 451 -34.98 32.25 28.10
N ASN A 452 -34.40 31.45 28.99
CA ASN A 452 -35.13 30.65 30.01
C ASN A 452 -35.13 31.27 31.41
N ILE A 453 -34.63 32.48 31.60
CA ILE A 453 -34.72 33.19 32.87
C ILE A 453 -35.82 34.24 32.72
N PRO A 454 -36.92 34.19 33.47
CA PRO A 454 -37.93 35.24 33.48
C PRO A 454 -37.37 36.45 34.22
N ILE A 455 -36.54 37.22 33.58
CA ILE A 455 -35.99 38.45 34.14
C ILE A 455 -36.78 39.61 33.54
N ASN A 456 -37.37 40.39 34.44
CA ASN A 456 -38.04 41.62 34.09
C ASN A 456 -37.05 42.59 33.41
N SER A 457 -37.06 42.56 32.07
CA SER A 457 -36.06 43.17 31.20
C SER A 457 -35.85 44.69 31.43
N ASN A 458 -36.87 45.37 31.98
CA ASN A 458 -36.78 46.81 32.28
C ASN A 458 -35.96 47.13 33.53
N GLN A 459 -35.91 46.24 34.52
CA GLN A 459 -35.07 46.46 35.70
C GLN A 459 -33.60 46.18 35.46
N VAL A 460 -33.30 45.14 34.66
CA VAL A 460 -31.90 44.77 34.30
C VAL A 460 -31.28 45.81 33.36
N LEU A 461 -32.03 46.30 32.37
CA LEU A 461 -31.58 47.39 31.49
C LEU A 461 -31.26 48.66 32.28
N LYS A 462 -32.04 48.94 33.37
CA LYS A 462 -31.82 50.09 34.23
C LYS A 462 -30.54 49.95 35.07
N VAL A 463 -30.27 48.74 35.57
CA VAL A 463 -29.04 48.45 36.35
C VAL A 463 -27.80 48.45 35.44
N ILE A 464 -27.90 47.86 34.22
CA ILE A 464 -26.81 47.84 33.25
C ILE A 464 -26.51 49.26 32.75
N LYS A 465 -27.53 50.07 32.39
CA LYS A 465 -27.28 51.47 32.02
C LYS A 465 -26.63 52.26 33.13
N LYS A 466 -27.08 52.12 34.37
CA LYS A 466 -26.49 52.78 35.52
C LYS A 466 -25.03 52.31 35.77
N GLY A 467 -24.72 51.02 35.64
CA GLY A 467 -23.38 50.45 35.76
C GLY A 467 -22.42 50.93 34.65
N ILE A 468 -22.93 51.04 33.44
CA ILE A 468 -22.16 51.54 32.29
C ILE A 468 -21.91 53.05 32.45
N GLU A 469 -22.92 53.84 32.86
CA GLU A 469 -22.77 55.26 33.13
C GLU A 469 -21.79 55.52 34.28
N GLU A 470 -21.85 54.76 35.34
CA GLU A 470 -20.92 54.87 36.50
C GLU A 470 -19.49 54.37 36.17
N GLY A 471 -19.33 53.31 35.36
CA GLY A 471 -18.05 52.78 34.90
C GLY A 471 -17.34 53.63 33.87
N LEU A 472 -18.09 54.40 33.08
CA LEU A 472 -17.51 55.30 32.07
C LEU A 472 -17.13 56.68 32.60
N LYS A 473 -17.61 57.05 33.81
CA LYS A 473 -17.22 58.36 34.42
C LYS A 473 -15.72 58.58 34.61
N PRO A 474 -14.94 57.64 35.09
CA PRO A 474 -13.47 57.84 35.20
C PRO A 474 -12.80 57.89 33.82
N LEU A 475 -13.24 57.03 32.87
CA LEU A 475 -12.69 57.04 31.49
C LEU A 475 -12.99 58.33 30.75
N ASN A 476 -14.20 58.88 30.88
CA ASN A 476 -14.55 60.18 30.26
C ASN A 476 -13.75 61.33 30.89
N LYS A 477 -13.37 61.26 32.16
CA LYS A 477 -12.53 62.23 32.79
C LYS A 477 -11.09 62.18 32.27
N GLU A 478 -10.51 60.98 32.20
CA GLU A 478 -9.18 60.77 31.65
C GLU A 478 -9.10 61.16 30.17
N LEU A 479 -10.15 60.90 29.38
CA LEU A 479 -10.25 61.32 27.97
C LEU A 479 -10.37 62.84 27.80
N SER A 480 -11.03 63.52 28.74
CA SER A 480 -11.07 64.97 28.75
C SER A 480 -9.74 65.57 29.09
N ASP A 481 -8.99 64.99 30.05
CA ASP A 481 -7.65 65.41 30.46
C ASP A 481 -6.64 65.18 29.29
N ILE A 482 -6.80 64.08 28.53
CA ILE A 482 -5.96 63.79 27.35
C ILE A 482 -6.29 64.79 26.19
N LYS A 483 -7.56 65.14 25.97
CA LYS A 483 -7.95 66.14 24.98
C LYS A 483 -7.32 67.51 25.25
N GLU A 484 -7.28 67.89 26.53
CA GLU A 484 -6.72 69.20 26.95
C GLU A 484 -5.18 69.25 26.84
N VAL A 485 -4.50 68.12 27.17
CA VAL A 485 -3.06 68.04 27.14
C VAL A 485 -2.46 67.87 25.73
N TYR A 486 -3.16 67.18 24.80
CA TYR A 486 -2.57 66.80 23.50
C TYR A 486 -3.26 67.46 22.28
N GLY A 487 -4.28 68.29 22.44
CA GLY A 487 -4.95 69.00 21.34
C GLY A 487 -5.60 68.11 20.27
N LEU A 488 -5.92 66.88 20.56
CA LEU A 488 -6.36 65.82 19.62
C LEU A 488 -7.88 65.68 19.57
N SER A 489 -8.59 66.72 19.24
CA SER A 489 -10.09 66.70 19.26
C SER A 489 -10.71 65.75 18.19
N MET A 490 -10.13 65.59 17.03
CA MET A 490 -10.72 64.75 15.95
C MET A 490 -10.47 63.25 16.04
N LEU A 491 -9.42 62.77 16.70
CA LEU A 491 -9.11 61.36 16.79
C LEU A 491 -9.87 60.64 17.89
N VAL A 492 -10.24 61.35 18.94
CA VAL A 492 -10.98 60.77 20.09
C VAL A 492 -12.45 60.62 19.80
N ASP A 493 -13.04 61.50 18.97
CA ASP A 493 -14.46 61.41 18.58
C ASP A 493 -14.70 60.25 17.60
N SER A 494 -13.71 59.88 16.78
CA SER A 494 -13.77 58.69 15.92
C SER A 494 -13.65 57.36 16.69
N LEU A 495 -12.87 57.32 17.79
CA LEU A 495 -12.73 56.15 18.65
C LEU A 495 -13.99 55.90 19.53
N LEU A 496 -14.64 56.96 19.98
CA LEU A 496 -15.91 56.85 20.72
C LEU A 496 -17.07 56.31 19.86
N TRP A 497 -17.07 56.62 18.56
CA TRP A 497 -18.07 56.06 17.62
C TRP A 497 -17.87 54.57 17.30
N TRP A 498 -16.68 54.07 17.55
CA TRP A 498 -16.34 52.65 17.33
C TRP A 498 -16.62 51.76 18.58
N PHE A 499 -16.73 52.37 19.79
CA PHE A 499 -17.03 51.68 21.07
C PHE A 499 -18.48 51.79 21.52
N LEU A 500 -19.30 52.66 20.92
CA LEU A 500 -20.75 52.76 21.10
C LEU A 500 -21.49 52.05 19.98
#